data_bb6c4a1031fe0e9e7e9c75cae5cd6c91
#
_entry.id   bb6c4a1031fe0e9e7e9c75cae5cd6c91
#
_cell.length_a   1.000
_cell.length_b   1.000
_cell.length_c   1.000
_cell.angle_alpha   90.00
_cell.angle_beta   90.00
_cell.angle_gamma   90.00
#
_symmetry.space_group_name_H-M   'P 1'
#
loop_
_entity.id
_entity.type
_entity.pdbx_description
1 polymer ?
#
loop_
_entity_poly.entity_id
_entity_poly.type
_entity_poly.pdbx_seq_one_letter_code
_entity_poly.pdbx_strand_id
1 'polypeptide(L)'
;KLIVPMAGMIAFGEYDVVLGSRILGKGALAGGMPLYKYVANRFLTLAQNILMSQKLSEYHTGFRAFSREVLENLPLDENSDDFVFDNQMLAQAVYFGFRIGELSCPTRYTAESSSINFSRSVKYGLGVVATSLSFRMRRMGVGRSRLFGAAKQFGDAEYYREIEASSKVK
;
A
#
# COMPACT_ATOMS: atom_id res chain seq x y z
N LYS A 1 -3.52 3.31 19.01
CA LYS A 1 -4.82 2.65 19.23
C LYS A 1 -5.32 1.90 17.98
N LEU A 2 -4.94 2.30 16.75
CA LEU A 2 -5.36 1.63 15.51
C LEU A 2 -4.58 0.35 15.19
N ILE A 3 -3.46 0.08 15.85
CA ILE A 3 -2.65 -1.12 15.60
C ILE A 3 -3.47 -2.39 15.85
N VAL A 4 -4.22 -2.42 16.96
CA VAL A 4 -5.02 -3.60 17.34
C VAL A 4 -6.09 -3.95 16.29
N PRO A 5 -6.97 -3.01 15.85
CA PRO A 5 -7.93 -3.34 14.79
C PRO A 5 -7.28 -3.70 13.46
N MET A 6 -6.18 -3.04 13.06
CA MET A 6 -5.46 -3.40 11.83
C MET A 6 -4.86 -4.81 11.91
N ALA A 7 -4.23 -5.13 13.05
CA ALA A 7 -3.70 -6.47 13.29
C ALA A 7 -4.81 -7.52 13.33
N GLY A 8 -5.97 -7.20 13.94
CA GLY A 8 -7.14 -8.07 13.97
C GLY A 8 -7.67 -8.38 12.58
N MET A 9 -7.79 -7.38 11.71
CA MET A 9 -8.24 -7.57 10.31
C MET A 9 -7.34 -8.54 9.53
N ILE A 10 -6.04 -8.53 9.82
CA ILE A 10 -5.08 -9.47 9.22
C ILE A 10 -5.16 -10.84 9.91
N ALA A 11 -5.15 -10.87 11.25
CA ALA A 11 -5.12 -12.11 12.01
C ALA A 11 -6.36 -12.99 11.81
N PHE A 12 -7.52 -12.36 11.57
CA PHE A 12 -8.77 -13.08 11.24
C PHE A 12 -8.90 -13.42 9.76
N GLY A 13 -7.88 -13.10 8.95
CA GLY A 13 -7.86 -13.46 7.53
C GLY A 13 -8.81 -12.65 6.65
N GLU A 14 -9.30 -11.50 7.12
CA GLU A 14 -10.19 -10.65 6.34
C GLU A 14 -9.43 -9.90 5.23
N TYR A 15 -8.23 -9.40 5.54
CA TYR A 15 -7.36 -8.67 4.63
C TYR A 15 -5.91 -9.07 4.80
N ASP A 16 -5.15 -8.90 3.72
CA ASP A 16 -3.72 -9.19 3.68
C ASP A 16 -2.89 -7.93 3.90
N VAL A 17 -3.46 -6.78 3.53
CA VAL A 17 -2.91 -5.43 3.76
C VAL A 17 -4.00 -4.54 4.34
N VAL A 18 -3.66 -3.72 5.35
CA VAL A 18 -4.60 -2.75 5.93
C VAL A 18 -3.97 -1.36 5.95
N LEU A 19 -4.68 -0.38 5.41
CA LEU A 19 -4.26 1.01 5.31
C LEU A 19 -5.00 1.88 6.32
N GLY A 20 -4.27 2.75 7.01
CA GLY A 20 -4.86 3.80 7.82
C GLY A 20 -5.12 5.05 6.99
N SER A 21 -6.30 5.17 6.40
CA SER A 21 -6.63 6.29 5.51
C SER A 21 -7.00 7.55 6.28
N ARG A 22 -6.35 8.65 5.95
CA ARG A 22 -6.66 10.00 6.47
C ARG A 22 -7.86 10.62 5.77
N ILE A 23 -8.19 10.10 4.59
CA ILE A 23 -9.24 10.62 3.71
C ILE A 23 -10.60 9.99 4.02
N LEU A 24 -10.63 8.70 4.33
CA LEU A 24 -11.86 7.93 4.54
C LEU A 24 -12.79 8.55 5.59
N GLY A 25 -12.25 9.05 6.71
CA GLY A 25 -13.01 9.69 7.78
C GLY A 25 -13.09 11.21 7.70
N LYS A 26 -12.77 11.83 6.56
CA LYS A 26 -12.72 13.31 6.37
C LYS A 26 -11.74 14.03 7.36
N GLY A 27 -10.87 13.29 8.03
CA GLY A 27 -9.97 13.82 9.07
C GLY A 27 -8.75 14.59 8.53
N ALA A 28 -8.45 14.48 7.24
CA ALA A 28 -7.23 15.06 6.68
C ALA A 28 -7.19 16.59 6.81
N LEU A 29 -8.21 17.30 6.32
CA LEU A 29 -8.29 18.76 6.38
C LEU A 29 -8.54 19.25 7.82
N ALA A 30 -9.42 18.58 8.56
CA ALA A 30 -9.66 18.89 9.97
C ALA A 30 -8.39 18.69 10.84
N GLY A 31 -7.52 17.76 10.45
CA GLY A 31 -6.23 17.51 11.08
C GLY A 31 -5.11 18.48 10.65
N GLY A 32 -5.40 19.46 9.79
CA GLY A 32 -4.45 20.50 9.37
C GLY A 32 -3.65 20.16 8.11
N MET A 33 -4.09 19.19 7.27
CA MET A 33 -3.45 18.93 5.99
C MET A 33 -3.54 20.16 5.08
N PRO A 34 -2.43 20.68 4.55
CA PRO A 34 -2.46 21.77 3.59
C PRO A 34 -3.31 21.44 2.36
N LEU A 35 -4.13 22.38 1.90
CA LEU A 35 -5.08 22.16 0.82
C LEU A 35 -4.42 21.63 -0.48
N TYR A 36 -3.25 22.17 -0.84
CA TYR A 36 -2.54 21.72 -2.04
C TYR A 36 -2.10 20.26 -1.94
N LYS A 37 -1.70 19.79 -0.72
CA LYS A 37 -1.37 18.38 -0.48
C LYS A 37 -2.61 17.51 -0.56
N TYR A 38 -3.73 17.99 -0.04
CA TYR A 38 -5.01 17.29 -0.15
C TYR A 38 -5.41 17.10 -1.62
N VAL A 39 -5.39 18.20 -2.41
CA VAL A 39 -5.73 18.15 -3.85
C VAL A 39 -4.79 17.20 -4.61
N ALA A 40 -3.48 17.32 -4.39
CA ALA A 40 -2.50 16.43 -5.02
C ALA A 40 -2.73 14.95 -4.65
N ASN A 41 -2.99 14.67 -3.37
CA ASN A 41 -3.33 13.32 -2.90
C ASN A 41 -4.58 12.77 -3.61
N ARG A 42 -5.65 13.58 -3.70
CA ARG A 42 -6.89 13.17 -4.37
C ARG A 42 -6.70 12.90 -5.86
N PHE A 43 -5.93 13.76 -6.53
CA PHE A 43 -5.60 13.59 -7.94
C PHE A 43 -4.79 12.31 -8.19
N LEU A 44 -3.72 12.09 -7.44
CA LEU A 44 -2.89 10.89 -7.56
C LEU A 44 -3.69 9.62 -7.21
N THR A 45 -4.50 9.66 -6.16
CA THR A 45 -5.38 8.54 -5.79
C THR A 45 -6.36 8.19 -6.91
N LEU A 46 -6.97 9.21 -7.54
CA LEU A 46 -7.88 8.99 -8.67
C LEU A 46 -7.15 8.35 -9.85
N ALA A 47 -5.99 8.88 -10.22
CA ALA A 47 -5.17 8.32 -11.30
C ALA A 47 -4.79 6.85 -11.03
N GLN A 48 -4.37 6.53 -9.80
CA GLN A 48 -4.05 5.16 -9.39
C GLN A 48 -5.28 4.24 -9.43
N ASN A 49 -6.42 4.70 -8.91
CA ASN A 49 -7.66 3.92 -8.94
C ASN A 49 -8.06 3.56 -10.38
N ILE A 50 -7.94 4.50 -11.32
CA ILE A 50 -8.23 4.26 -12.73
C ILE A 50 -7.22 3.28 -13.33
N LEU A 51 -5.92 3.53 -13.16
CA LEU A 51 -4.85 2.74 -13.78
C LEU A 51 -4.76 1.32 -13.21
N MET A 52 -4.98 1.16 -11.91
CA MET A 52 -4.90 -0.13 -11.23
C MET A 52 -6.25 -0.82 -11.04
N SER A 53 -7.36 -0.20 -11.51
CA SER A 53 -8.73 -0.70 -11.37
C SER A 53 -9.10 -0.99 -9.91
N GLN A 54 -8.79 -0.06 -9.03
CA GLN A 54 -9.07 -0.13 -7.58
C GLN A 54 -10.02 0.97 -7.12
N LYS A 55 -10.47 0.89 -5.88
CA LYS A 55 -11.35 1.88 -5.23
C LYS A 55 -10.83 2.25 -3.83
N LEU A 56 -9.52 2.48 -3.70
CA LEU A 56 -8.96 2.93 -2.42
C LEU A 56 -9.24 4.42 -2.20
N SER A 57 -9.45 4.79 -0.95
CA SER A 57 -9.65 6.19 -0.56
C SER A 57 -8.33 6.97 -0.55
N GLU A 58 -7.22 6.28 -0.26
CA GLU A 58 -5.89 6.87 -0.19
C GLU A 58 -4.78 5.84 -0.42
N TYR A 59 -3.75 6.19 -1.22
CA TYR A 59 -2.53 5.39 -1.41
C TYR A 59 -1.32 5.96 -0.66
N HIS A 60 -1.38 7.22 -0.19
CA HIS A 60 -0.21 8.00 0.27
C HIS A 60 -0.12 8.09 1.78
N THR A 61 -0.73 7.14 2.48
CA THR A 61 -0.58 7.00 3.93
C THR A 61 0.65 6.17 4.26
N GLY A 62 1.41 6.57 5.29
CA GLY A 62 2.51 5.76 5.84
C GLY A 62 2.06 4.78 6.93
N PHE A 63 0.81 4.86 7.38
CA PHE A 63 0.31 3.97 8.42
C PHE A 63 -0.36 2.74 7.79
N ARG A 64 0.40 1.64 7.75
CA ARG A 64 0.01 0.40 7.05
C ARG A 64 0.35 -0.81 7.90
N ALA A 65 -0.41 -1.89 7.70
CA ALA A 65 -0.10 -3.21 8.21
C ALA A 65 -0.11 -4.21 7.05
N PHE A 66 0.82 -5.14 7.05
CA PHE A 66 0.96 -6.19 6.06
C PHE A 66 0.98 -7.54 6.75
N SER A 67 0.35 -8.53 6.16
CA SER A 67 0.54 -9.91 6.60
C SER A 67 1.97 -10.37 6.29
N ARG A 68 2.42 -11.38 7.00
CA ARG A 68 3.71 -12.03 6.72
C ARG A 68 3.77 -12.54 5.29
N GLU A 69 2.71 -13.17 4.83
CA GLU A 69 2.60 -13.70 3.47
C GLU A 69 2.84 -12.63 2.40
N VAL A 70 2.28 -11.43 2.55
CA VAL A 70 2.54 -10.31 1.64
C VAL A 70 4.03 -9.97 1.61
N LEU A 71 4.66 -9.82 2.79
CA LEU A 71 6.06 -9.40 2.89
C LEU A 71 7.02 -10.44 2.28
N GLU A 72 6.71 -11.72 2.41
CA GLU A 72 7.53 -12.82 1.88
C GLU A 72 7.36 -13.01 0.37
N ASN A 73 6.19 -12.69 -0.17
CA ASN A 73 5.91 -12.92 -1.60
C ASN A 73 6.19 -11.72 -2.51
N LEU A 74 6.22 -10.49 -1.98
CA LEU A 74 6.51 -9.33 -2.79
C LEU A 74 8.01 -9.25 -3.16
N PRO A 75 8.35 -8.90 -4.42
CA PRO A 75 9.74 -8.69 -4.84
C PRO A 75 10.25 -7.32 -4.34
N LEU A 76 10.39 -7.15 -3.04
CA LEU A 76 10.73 -5.88 -2.40
C LEU A 76 12.11 -5.35 -2.81
N ASP A 77 13.04 -6.24 -3.17
CA ASP A 77 14.39 -5.88 -3.64
C ASP A 77 14.37 -5.13 -4.98
N GLU A 78 13.26 -5.21 -5.72
CA GLU A 78 13.08 -4.52 -7.00
C GLU A 78 12.47 -3.12 -6.83
N ASN A 79 12.11 -2.75 -5.61
CA ASN A 79 11.54 -1.45 -5.31
C ASN A 79 12.64 -0.38 -5.22
N SER A 80 12.23 0.87 -5.41
CA SER A 80 13.12 2.03 -5.28
C SER A 80 13.49 2.26 -3.80
N ASP A 81 14.71 2.68 -3.54
CA ASP A 81 15.17 3.13 -2.21
C ASP A 81 14.70 4.56 -1.86
N ASP A 82 13.82 5.16 -2.66
CA ASP A 82 13.28 6.52 -2.44
C ASP A 82 11.81 6.46 -1.99
N PHE A 83 11.22 7.60 -1.70
CA PHE A 83 9.84 7.75 -1.19
C PHE A 83 8.75 6.99 -1.96
N VAL A 84 8.99 6.63 -3.22
CA VAL A 84 8.05 5.86 -4.03
C VAL A 84 7.97 4.38 -3.62
N PHE A 85 8.91 3.88 -2.81
CA PHE A 85 8.95 2.51 -2.28
C PHE A 85 7.58 2.06 -1.75
N ASP A 86 7.02 2.84 -0.86
CA ASP A 86 5.73 2.57 -0.24
C ASP A 86 4.58 2.38 -1.24
N ASN A 87 4.61 3.19 -2.31
CA ASN A 87 3.61 3.11 -3.35
C ASN A 87 3.82 1.90 -4.27
N GLN A 88 5.07 1.58 -4.59
CA GLN A 88 5.43 0.40 -5.36
C GLN A 88 5.02 -0.88 -4.64
N MET A 89 5.29 -0.98 -3.34
CA MET A 89 4.88 -2.10 -2.51
C MET A 89 3.36 -2.32 -2.52
N LEU A 90 2.58 -1.23 -2.44
CA LEU A 90 1.13 -1.32 -2.51
C LEU A 90 0.65 -1.72 -3.91
N ALA A 91 1.28 -1.18 -4.97
CA ALA A 91 0.98 -1.58 -6.34
C ALA A 91 1.30 -3.06 -6.60
N GLN A 92 2.38 -3.58 -6.02
CA GLN A 92 2.71 -5.00 -6.06
C GLN A 92 1.64 -5.85 -5.35
N ALA A 93 1.22 -5.44 -4.14
CA ALA A 93 0.17 -6.15 -3.41
C ALA A 93 -1.13 -6.25 -4.25
N VAL A 94 -1.55 -5.16 -4.89
CA VAL A 94 -2.69 -5.17 -5.82
C VAL A 94 -2.43 -6.08 -7.03
N TYR A 95 -1.22 -6.03 -7.59
CA TYR A 95 -0.87 -6.81 -8.80
C TYR A 95 -0.92 -8.31 -8.55
N PHE A 96 -0.44 -8.76 -7.41
CA PHE A 96 -0.42 -10.16 -7.00
C PHE A 96 -1.75 -10.64 -6.37
N GLY A 97 -2.75 -9.76 -6.28
CA GLY A 97 -4.11 -10.14 -5.88
C GLY A 97 -4.36 -10.17 -4.38
N PHE A 98 -3.49 -9.58 -3.56
CA PHE A 98 -3.71 -9.47 -2.12
C PHE A 98 -4.87 -8.53 -1.78
N ARG A 99 -5.63 -8.89 -0.76
CA ARG A 99 -6.81 -8.15 -0.31
C ARG A 99 -6.40 -6.95 0.54
N ILE A 100 -6.91 -5.78 0.18
CA ILE A 100 -6.57 -4.53 0.85
C ILE A 100 -7.80 -3.98 1.56
N GLY A 101 -7.68 -3.74 2.87
CA GLY A 101 -8.66 -3.07 3.69
C GLY A 101 -8.23 -1.65 4.05
N GLU A 102 -9.20 -0.81 4.42
CA GLU A 102 -8.95 0.54 4.88
C GLU A 102 -9.64 0.81 6.21
N LEU A 103 -8.94 1.49 7.11
CA LEU A 103 -9.48 2.05 8.35
C LEU A 103 -9.32 3.58 8.35
N SER A 104 -10.31 4.29 8.88
CA SER A 104 -10.19 5.72 9.10
C SER A 104 -9.10 6.01 10.14
N CYS A 105 -8.12 6.83 9.75
CA CYS A 105 -7.01 7.25 10.60
C CYS A 105 -7.08 8.75 10.85
N PRO A 106 -7.43 9.20 12.09
CA PRO A 106 -7.35 10.61 12.42
C PRO A 106 -5.91 11.08 12.38
N THR A 107 -5.68 12.23 11.78
CA THR A 107 -4.35 12.81 11.58
C THR A 107 -4.26 14.16 12.25
N ARG A 108 -3.10 14.48 12.78
CA ARG A 108 -2.76 15.83 13.26
C ARG A 108 -1.49 16.27 12.57
N TYR A 109 -1.55 17.37 11.85
CA TYR A 109 -0.39 18.04 11.26
C TYR A 109 0.09 19.11 12.23
N THR A 110 1.37 19.01 12.65
CA THR A 110 2.05 20.00 13.46
C THR A 110 3.14 20.69 12.62
N ALA A 111 3.63 21.82 13.07
CA ALA A 111 4.76 22.51 12.40
C ALA A 111 6.02 21.64 12.30
N GLU A 112 6.17 20.70 13.21
CA GLU A 112 7.28 19.73 13.25
C GLU A 112 7.02 18.49 12.39
N SER A 113 5.81 18.35 11.83
CA SER A 113 5.48 17.20 11.00
C SER A 113 6.41 17.15 9.79
N SER A 114 7.25 16.13 9.72
CA SER A 114 8.15 15.88 8.59
C SER A 114 7.33 15.84 7.30
N SER A 115 7.63 16.74 6.39
CA SER A 115 7.04 16.74 5.06
C SER A 115 8.13 16.86 4.01
N ILE A 116 8.02 16.02 2.99
CA ILE A 116 8.88 16.17 1.82
C ILE A 116 8.69 17.56 1.22
N ASN A 117 9.80 18.17 0.76
CA ASN A 117 9.77 19.46 0.09
C ASN A 117 9.06 19.36 -1.26
N PHE A 118 8.74 20.51 -1.87
CA PHE A 118 7.96 20.55 -3.12
C PHE A 118 8.62 19.76 -4.25
N SER A 119 9.94 19.89 -4.46
CA SER A 119 10.65 19.17 -5.51
C SER A 119 10.57 17.64 -5.33
N ARG A 120 10.80 17.16 -4.10
CA ARG A 120 10.63 15.74 -3.78
C ARG A 120 9.18 15.27 -3.93
N SER A 121 8.20 16.14 -3.63
CA SER A 121 6.77 15.81 -3.83
C SER A 121 6.45 15.62 -5.30
N VAL A 122 7.01 16.44 -6.19
CA VAL A 122 6.86 16.29 -7.65
C VAL A 122 7.52 14.98 -8.11
N LYS A 123 8.76 14.72 -7.70
CA LYS A 123 9.47 13.46 -8.01
C LYS A 123 8.67 12.25 -7.56
N TYR A 124 8.14 12.28 -6.34
CA TYR A 124 7.27 11.25 -5.82
C TYR A 124 6.03 11.05 -6.70
N GLY A 125 5.31 12.13 -7.02
CA GLY A 125 4.11 12.07 -7.84
C GLY A 125 4.37 11.47 -9.24
N LEU A 126 5.49 11.82 -9.87
CA LEU A 126 5.90 11.23 -11.15
C LEU A 126 6.21 9.74 -11.00
N GLY A 127 6.88 9.35 -9.92
CA GLY A 127 7.15 7.93 -9.61
C GLY A 127 5.86 7.12 -9.39
N VAL A 128 4.88 7.70 -8.71
CA VAL A 128 3.54 7.11 -8.51
C VAL A 128 2.84 6.87 -9.84
N VAL A 129 2.82 7.86 -10.72
CA VAL A 129 2.21 7.73 -12.06
C VAL A 129 2.94 6.70 -12.90
N ALA A 130 4.28 6.72 -12.91
CA ALA A 130 5.10 5.74 -13.65
C ALA A 130 4.86 4.30 -13.16
N THR A 131 4.77 4.10 -11.84
CA THR A 131 4.45 2.79 -11.24
C THR A 131 3.07 2.31 -11.68
N SER A 132 2.07 3.19 -11.65
CA SER A 132 0.69 2.85 -12.03
C SER A 132 0.54 2.55 -13.52
N LEU A 133 1.26 3.28 -14.38
CA LEU A 133 1.33 3.00 -15.81
C LEU A 133 2.02 1.65 -16.08
N SER A 134 3.16 1.39 -15.42
CA SER A 134 3.86 0.11 -15.50
C SER A 134 2.96 -1.06 -15.08
N PHE A 135 2.20 -0.90 -13.99
CA PHE A 135 1.16 -1.85 -13.56
C PHE A 135 0.15 -2.10 -14.66
N ARG A 136 -0.43 -1.04 -15.24
CA ARG A 136 -1.45 -1.17 -16.30
C ARG A 136 -0.91 -1.90 -17.52
N MET A 137 0.28 -1.52 -17.98
CA MET A 137 0.95 -2.17 -19.12
C MET A 137 1.17 -3.66 -18.86
N ARG A 138 1.65 -4.02 -17.66
CA ARG A 138 1.85 -5.43 -17.28
C ARG A 138 0.55 -6.22 -17.24
N ARG A 139 -0.53 -5.63 -16.75
CA ARG A 139 -1.86 -6.26 -16.74
C ARG A 139 -2.41 -6.48 -18.15
N MET A 140 -2.00 -5.66 -19.13
CA MET A 140 -2.34 -5.82 -20.55
C MET A 140 -1.36 -6.75 -21.30
N GLY A 141 -0.38 -7.35 -20.61
CA GLY A 141 0.62 -8.21 -21.23
C GLY A 141 1.72 -7.47 -22.00
N VAL A 142 1.80 -6.14 -21.87
CA VAL A 142 2.75 -5.29 -22.58
C VAL A 142 3.95 -4.95 -21.69
N GLY A 143 5.14 -4.97 -22.27
CA GLY A 143 6.38 -4.56 -21.60
C GLY A 143 6.89 -5.57 -20.56
N ARG A 144 8.05 -5.23 -19.99
CA ARG A 144 8.67 -5.96 -18.88
C ARG A 144 8.87 -5.01 -17.71
N SER A 145 8.55 -5.45 -16.51
CA SER A 145 8.79 -4.68 -15.28
C SER A 145 9.29 -5.62 -14.20
N ARG A 146 10.38 -5.28 -13.55
CA ARG A 146 10.92 -6.05 -12.43
C ARG A 146 9.98 -5.98 -11.23
N LEU A 147 9.35 -4.81 -11.02
CA LEU A 147 8.37 -4.61 -9.93
C LEU A 147 7.21 -5.62 -9.98
N PHE A 148 6.81 -6.03 -11.17
CA PHE A 148 5.68 -6.95 -11.40
C PHE A 148 6.18 -8.24 -12.07
N GLY A 149 7.37 -8.68 -11.71
CA GLY A 149 7.93 -9.98 -12.09
C GLY A 149 7.23 -11.13 -11.38
N ALA A 150 7.85 -12.30 -11.35
CA ALA A 150 7.34 -13.42 -10.56
C ALA A 150 7.40 -13.06 -9.06
N ALA A 151 6.31 -13.35 -8.33
CA ALA A 151 6.35 -13.34 -6.88
C ALA A 151 7.48 -14.28 -6.42
N LYS A 152 8.25 -13.87 -5.43
CA LYS A 152 9.18 -14.79 -4.79
C LYS A 152 8.34 -15.89 -4.15
N GLN A 153 8.39 -17.11 -4.68
CA GLN A 153 7.92 -18.25 -3.92
C GLN A 153 8.96 -18.49 -2.81
N PHE A 154 8.76 -17.84 -1.67
CA PHE A 154 9.46 -18.24 -0.48
C PHE A 154 8.93 -19.62 -0.09
N GLY A 155 9.83 -20.60 -0.10
CA GLY A 155 9.53 -22.00 0.14
C GLY A 155 9.19 -22.38 1.58
N ASP A 156 8.41 -21.55 2.28
CA ASP A 156 8.01 -21.85 3.66
C ASP A 156 6.54 -22.23 3.79
N ALA A 157 6.04 -22.93 2.78
CA ALA A 157 4.88 -23.79 2.94
C ALA A 157 5.06 -24.78 4.14
N GLU A 158 6.27 -25.02 4.62
CA GLU A 158 6.57 -25.97 5.70
C GLU A 158 6.15 -25.41 7.06
N TYR A 159 6.53 -24.19 7.39
CA TYR A 159 6.14 -23.54 8.64
C TYR A 159 4.62 -23.36 8.78
N TYR A 160 3.94 -22.95 7.71
CA TYR A 160 2.48 -22.82 7.74
C TYR A 160 1.76 -24.16 7.73
N ARG A 161 2.30 -25.19 7.06
CA ARG A 161 1.77 -26.56 7.15
C ARG A 161 1.90 -27.13 8.56
N GLU A 162 2.97 -26.82 9.27
CA GLU A 162 3.14 -27.22 10.67
C GLU A 162 2.14 -26.53 11.60
N ILE A 163 1.88 -25.22 11.40
CA ILE A 163 0.86 -24.47 12.16
C ILE A 163 -0.54 -25.00 11.86
N GLU A 164 -0.89 -25.22 10.60
CA GLU A 164 -2.19 -25.79 10.23
C GLU A 164 -2.35 -27.22 10.74
N ALA A 165 -1.31 -28.02 10.70
CA ALA A 165 -1.33 -29.37 11.26
C ALA A 165 -1.53 -29.37 12.77
N SER A 166 -0.86 -28.45 13.48
CA SER A 166 -1.01 -28.31 14.94
C SER A 166 -2.35 -27.73 15.37
N SER A 167 -3.00 -26.91 14.53
CA SER A 167 -4.32 -26.35 14.82
C SER A 167 -5.48 -27.33 14.59
N LYS A 168 -5.28 -28.38 13.76
CA LYS A 168 -6.28 -29.44 13.49
C LYS A 168 -6.27 -30.57 14.51
N VAL A 169 -5.35 -30.55 15.49
CA VAL A 169 -5.22 -31.55 16.55
C VAL A 169 -5.87 -31.10 17.87
N LYS A 170 -6.56 -30.00 17.88
CA LYS A 170 -7.42 -29.54 18.97
C LYS A 170 -8.87 -29.53 18.51
#